data_50e73dd18caa64fb44a3be0579d24de8
#
_entry.id   50e73dd18caa64fb44a3be0579d24de8
#
_cell.length_a   1.000
_cell.length_b   1.000
_cell.length_c   1.000
_cell.angle_alpha   90.00
_cell.angle_beta   90.00
_cell.angle_gamma   90.00
#
_symmetry.space_group_name_H-M   'P 1'
#
loop_
_entity.id
_entity.type
_entity.pdbx_description
1 polymer ?
#
loop_
_entity_poly.entity_id
_entity_poly.type
_entity_poly.pdbx_seq_one_letter_code
_entity_poly.pdbx_strand_id
1 'polypeptide(L)'
;MKKCAAVTFILAAVVSCGPRYVYPHLEWLIPWYISDYISLDDRQKNLLEERLLKQLDWHCRTQLRTYAGVLRAIGLDFSSATQPIEYSKIQSYNQRLMTLWKDLLRQIRPDITDILLTASNTQIAELFGNLQKRNQIFKEKYVDLQPRELNENRQKRMIKRLEYWISDVTEAQQAAVSAWSSQLVPIAGDWLKNRELIQAEARRLLIRAKIDPEFRITLQELIINPERMRSSNYQQKIDINTDITIRLVMQLDHLATPQQRTYLTKRIESLAADFDKLSCDPKDKPNSGSEFRVLGSKFHKTPQPSTHSN
;
A
#
# COMPACT_ATOMS: atom_id res chain seq x y z
N MET A 1 -0.74 17.39 -13.21
CA MET A 1 -0.04 17.59 -11.94
C MET A 1 -0.84 17.20 -10.68
N LYS A 2 -2.15 16.92 -10.73
CA LYS A 2 -2.98 16.64 -9.52
C LYS A 2 -3.15 15.17 -9.15
N LYS A 3 -2.70 14.19 -9.94
CA LYS A 3 -3.02 12.76 -9.76
C LYS A 3 -1.87 11.85 -9.28
N CYS A 4 -0.60 12.30 -9.21
CA CYS A 4 0.48 11.53 -8.59
C CYS A 4 0.35 11.37 -7.07
N ALA A 5 -0.57 12.13 -6.46
CA ALA A 5 -0.90 12.06 -5.05
C ALA A 5 -1.76 10.83 -4.66
N ALA A 6 -2.34 10.09 -5.61
CA ALA A 6 -3.44 9.18 -5.29
C ALA A 6 -3.02 7.90 -4.55
N VAL A 7 -1.87 7.27 -4.84
CA VAL A 7 -1.43 6.10 -4.04
C VAL A 7 -0.86 6.52 -2.70
N THR A 8 -0.09 7.60 -2.69
CA THR A 8 0.30 8.25 -1.44
C THR A 8 -0.94 8.84 -0.75
N PHE A 9 -1.99 9.20 -1.49
CA PHE A 9 -3.24 9.73 -0.98
C PHE A 9 -4.17 8.63 -0.48
N ILE A 10 -4.24 7.46 -1.10
CA ILE A 10 -5.02 6.31 -0.57
C ILE A 10 -4.35 5.77 0.69
N LEU A 11 -3.02 5.58 0.71
CA LEU A 11 -2.29 5.26 1.94
C LEU A 11 -2.28 6.42 2.95
N ALA A 12 -2.22 7.68 2.51
CA ALA A 12 -2.31 8.85 3.37
C ALA A 12 -3.76 9.17 3.77
N ALA A 13 -4.77 8.88 2.95
CA ALA A 13 -6.18 9.01 3.29
C ALA A 13 -6.63 7.93 4.28
N VAL A 14 -6.09 6.71 4.19
CA VAL A 14 -6.26 5.69 5.24
C VAL A 14 -5.65 6.16 6.56
N VAL A 15 -4.55 6.94 6.49
CA VAL A 15 -3.88 7.49 7.67
C VAL A 15 -4.57 8.75 8.21
N SER A 16 -5.13 9.62 7.37
CA SER A 16 -5.72 10.90 7.80
C SER A 16 -7.25 10.88 8.01
N CYS A 17 -7.98 10.10 7.19
CA CYS A 17 -9.44 9.95 7.32
C CYS A 17 -9.87 8.65 8.01
N GLY A 18 -8.94 7.73 8.28
CA GLY A 18 -9.21 6.40 8.84
C GLY A 18 -9.79 5.42 7.80
N PRO A 19 -9.56 4.10 7.99
CA PRO A 19 -10.09 3.06 7.10
C PRO A 19 -11.61 3.07 7.00
N ARG A 20 -12.29 3.51 8.04
CA ARG A 20 -13.76 3.60 8.09
C ARG A 20 -14.37 4.45 6.98
N TYR A 21 -13.67 5.49 6.53
CA TYR A 21 -14.15 6.38 5.46
C TYR A 21 -13.70 5.94 4.06
N VAL A 22 -12.56 5.26 3.95
CA VAL A 22 -11.99 4.85 2.66
C VAL A 22 -12.51 3.48 2.23
N TYR A 23 -12.61 2.53 3.15
CA TYR A 23 -12.93 1.14 2.86
C TYR A 23 -14.28 0.96 2.14
N PRO A 24 -15.40 1.62 2.56
CA PRO A 24 -16.68 1.52 1.88
C PRO A 24 -16.70 2.06 0.44
N HIS A 25 -15.64 2.79 0.06
CA HIS A 25 -15.52 3.41 -1.26
C HIS A 25 -14.52 2.71 -2.19
N LEU A 26 -13.94 1.59 -1.76
CA LEU A 26 -12.95 0.86 -2.56
C LEU A 26 -13.52 0.31 -3.86
N GLU A 27 -14.82 0.02 -3.92
CA GLU A 27 -15.50 -0.46 -5.12
C GLU A 27 -15.41 0.52 -6.31
N TRP A 28 -15.41 1.84 -6.06
CA TRP A 28 -15.23 2.85 -7.11
C TRP A 28 -13.81 3.45 -7.14
N LEU A 29 -13.12 3.53 -5.99
CA LEU A 29 -11.76 4.06 -5.92
C LEU A 29 -10.75 3.21 -6.69
N ILE A 30 -10.88 1.88 -6.60
CA ILE A 30 -9.96 0.96 -7.29
C ILE A 30 -10.10 1.05 -8.80
N PRO A 31 -11.31 0.94 -9.43
CA PRO A 31 -11.49 1.15 -10.86
C PRO A 31 -11.04 2.54 -11.33
N TRP A 32 -11.36 3.59 -10.56
CA TRP A 32 -10.90 4.94 -10.87
C TRP A 32 -9.36 5.03 -10.89
N TYR A 33 -8.68 4.41 -9.92
CA TYR A 33 -7.22 4.38 -9.89
C TYR A 33 -6.63 3.56 -11.04
N ILE A 34 -7.24 2.42 -11.40
CA ILE A 34 -6.81 1.59 -12.53
C ILE A 34 -6.91 2.35 -13.85
N SER A 35 -7.92 3.21 -14.02
CA SER A 35 -8.11 4.02 -15.24
C SER A 35 -6.95 4.99 -15.53
N ASP A 36 -6.10 5.30 -14.55
CA ASP A 36 -4.87 6.07 -14.76
C ASP A 36 -3.76 5.26 -15.49
N TYR A 37 -3.93 3.94 -15.57
CA TYR A 37 -2.92 3.05 -16.16
C TYR A 37 -3.39 2.38 -17.45
N ILE A 38 -4.66 2.02 -17.53
CA ILE A 38 -5.22 1.25 -18.63
C ILE A 38 -6.68 1.62 -18.86
N SER A 39 -7.07 1.85 -20.13
CA SER A 39 -8.43 2.11 -20.54
C SER A 39 -9.16 0.78 -20.75
N LEU A 40 -10.03 0.41 -19.81
CA LEU A 40 -10.83 -0.81 -19.89
C LEU A 40 -12.11 -0.60 -20.71
N ASP A 41 -12.47 -1.58 -21.55
CA ASP A 41 -13.78 -1.67 -22.17
C ASP A 41 -14.89 -2.04 -21.16
N ASP A 42 -16.16 -2.00 -21.55
CA ASP A 42 -17.28 -2.21 -20.65
C ASP A 42 -17.34 -3.67 -20.14
N ARG A 43 -16.94 -4.65 -20.94
CA ARG A 43 -16.84 -6.06 -20.51
C ARG A 43 -15.75 -6.22 -19.46
N GLN A 44 -14.61 -5.57 -19.65
CA GLN A 44 -13.48 -5.60 -18.69
C GLN A 44 -13.83 -4.86 -17.39
N LYS A 45 -14.57 -3.74 -17.46
CA LYS A 45 -15.06 -3.03 -16.28
C LYS A 45 -16.01 -3.89 -15.46
N ASN A 46 -16.97 -4.57 -16.12
CA ASN A 46 -17.90 -5.47 -15.45
C ASN A 46 -17.17 -6.66 -14.79
N LEU A 47 -16.17 -7.24 -15.48
CA LEU A 47 -15.34 -8.31 -14.91
C LEU A 47 -14.54 -7.81 -13.69
N LEU A 48 -13.95 -6.62 -13.79
CA LEU A 48 -13.21 -5.99 -12.67
C LEU A 48 -14.14 -5.76 -11.47
N GLU A 49 -15.34 -5.21 -11.69
CA GLU A 49 -16.34 -4.97 -10.64
C GLU A 49 -16.75 -6.27 -9.95
N GLU A 50 -17.11 -7.31 -10.72
CA GLU A 50 -17.49 -8.63 -10.19
C GLU A 50 -16.38 -9.22 -9.30
N ARG A 51 -15.12 -9.22 -9.81
CA ARG A 51 -13.98 -9.76 -9.09
C ARG A 51 -13.63 -8.93 -7.85
N LEU A 52 -13.71 -7.61 -7.96
CA LEU A 52 -13.44 -6.70 -6.85
C LEU A 52 -14.44 -6.88 -5.71
N LEU A 53 -15.74 -6.95 -5.99
CA LEU A 53 -16.78 -7.18 -4.98
C LEU A 53 -16.57 -8.50 -4.24
N LYS A 54 -16.25 -9.57 -4.97
CA LYS A 54 -15.90 -10.87 -4.38
C LYS A 54 -14.69 -10.77 -3.44
N GLN A 55 -13.64 -10.03 -3.84
CA GLN A 55 -12.45 -9.87 -3.03
C GLN A 55 -12.67 -8.97 -1.81
N LEU A 56 -13.51 -7.94 -1.92
CA LEU A 56 -13.89 -7.11 -0.78
C LEU A 56 -14.73 -7.90 0.23
N ASP A 57 -15.65 -8.75 -0.20
CA ASP A 57 -16.41 -9.64 0.67
C ASP A 57 -15.49 -10.63 1.41
N TRP A 58 -14.58 -11.30 0.69
CA TRP A 58 -13.57 -12.15 1.32
C TRP A 58 -12.70 -11.37 2.33
N HIS A 59 -12.24 -10.20 1.96
CA HIS A 59 -11.34 -9.39 2.77
C HIS A 59 -12.01 -8.93 4.08
N CYS A 60 -13.27 -8.45 4.02
CA CYS A 60 -13.98 -8.03 5.23
C CYS A 60 -14.27 -9.19 6.19
N ARG A 61 -14.53 -10.40 5.66
CA ARG A 61 -14.84 -11.58 6.48
C ARG A 61 -13.62 -12.20 7.13
N THR A 62 -12.44 -12.12 6.47
CA THR A 62 -11.28 -12.91 6.88
C THR A 62 -10.09 -12.10 7.35
N GLN A 63 -9.88 -10.88 6.79
CA GLN A 63 -8.64 -10.14 7.01
C GLN A 63 -8.76 -9.05 8.07
N LEU A 64 -9.86 -8.30 8.09
CA LEU A 64 -9.95 -7.09 8.91
C LEU A 64 -9.83 -7.38 10.40
N ARG A 65 -10.46 -8.46 10.91
CA ARG A 65 -10.31 -8.87 12.32
C ARG A 65 -8.88 -9.30 12.65
N THR A 66 -8.20 -9.95 11.70
CA THR A 66 -6.80 -10.33 11.86
C THR A 66 -5.92 -9.09 11.98
N TYR A 67 -6.17 -8.06 11.14
CA TYR A 67 -5.45 -6.79 11.21
C TYR A 67 -5.67 -6.09 12.55
N ALA A 68 -6.92 -6.04 13.04
CA ALA A 68 -7.26 -5.49 14.35
C ALA A 68 -6.49 -6.21 15.48
N GLY A 69 -6.44 -7.54 15.45
CA GLY A 69 -5.69 -8.35 16.43
C GLY A 69 -4.19 -8.07 16.42
N VAL A 70 -3.58 -7.96 15.23
CA VAL A 70 -2.14 -7.61 15.10
C VAL A 70 -1.87 -6.21 15.64
N LEU A 71 -2.72 -5.23 15.32
CA LEU A 71 -2.58 -3.85 15.83
C LEU A 71 -2.64 -3.82 17.35
N ARG A 72 -3.59 -4.51 17.98
CA ARG A 72 -3.70 -4.57 19.45
C ARG A 72 -2.48 -5.21 20.10
N ALA A 73 -1.95 -6.28 19.50
CA ALA A 73 -0.70 -6.90 19.98
C ALA A 73 0.47 -5.91 19.93
N ILE A 74 0.61 -5.15 18.83
CA ILE A 74 1.60 -4.08 18.70
C ILE A 74 1.34 -3.00 19.77
N GLY A 75 0.11 -2.52 19.92
CA GLY A 75 -0.25 -1.48 20.89
C GLY A 75 0.05 -1.89 22.33
N LEU A 76 -0.18 -3.15 22.67
CA LEU A 76 0.11 -3.69 23.99
C LEU A 76 1.62 -3.67 24.31
N ASP A 77 2.46 -4.13 23.37
CA ASP A 77 3.91 -4.14 23.56
C ASP A 77 4.50 -2.72 23.67
N PHE A 78 4.01 -1.77 22.88
CA PHE A 78 4.46 -0.37 22.96
C PHE A 78 3.84 0.45 24.10
N SER A 79 2.86 -0.10 24.84
CA SER A 79 2.26 0.59 25.98
C SER A 79 3.16 0.57 27.22
N SER A 80 4.06 -0.40 27.35
CA SER A 80 4.94 -0.55 28.51
C SER A 80 6.03 0.53 28.52
N ALA A 81 6.15 1.22 29.66
CA ALA A 81 7.26 2.15 29.92
C ALA A 81 8.47 1.47 30.60
N THR A 82 8.28 0.28 31.14
CA THR A 82 9.29 -0.41 31.96
C THR A 82 10.11 -1.45 31.19
N GLN A 83 9.60 -1.89 30.05
CA GLN A 83 10.27 -2.87 29.19
C GLN A 83 10.32 -2.31 27.75
N PRO A 84 11.48 -1.75 27.34
CA PRO A 84 11.67 -1.33 25.95
C PRO A 84 11.45 -2.50 24.99
N ILE A 85 10.86 -2.20 23.83
CA ILE A 85 10.61 -3.22 22.83
C ILE A 85 11.92 -3.78 22.26
N GLU A 86 12.00 -5.11 22.18
CA GLU A 86 13.19 -5.80 21.68
C GLU A 86 13.23 -5.82 20.15
N TYR A 87 14.45 -5.88 19.59
CA TYR A 87 14.71 -6.01 18.16
C TYR A 87 13.93 -7.18 17.53
N SER A 88 14.02 -8.36 18.16
CA SER A 88 13.33 -9.59 17.74
C SER A 88 11.82 -9.41 17.61
N LYS A 89 11.23 -8.64 18.51
CA LYS A 89 9.80 -8.36 18.54
C LYS A 89 9.37 -7.48 17.36
N ILE A 90 10.10 -6.40 17.09
CA ILE A 90 9.84 -5.54 15.93
C ILE A 90 10.02 -6.32 14.62
N GLN A 91 11.07 -7.16 14.54
CA GLN A 91 11.30 -8.03 13.40
C GLN A 91 10.13 -9.01 13.19
N SER A 92 9.59 -9.60 14.27
CA SER A 92 8.45 -10.51 14.19
C SER A 92 7.19 -9.82 13.68
N TYR A 93 6.93 -8.56 14.06
CA TYR A 93 5.84 -7.76 13.50
C TYR A 93 6.03 -7.47 12.03
N ASN A 94 7.24 -7.09 11.62
CA ASN A 94 7.53 -6.90 10.20
C ASN A 94 7.25 -8.19 9.39
N GLN A 95 7.71 -9.34 9.86
CA GLN A 95 7.43 -10.64 9.22
C GLN A 95 5.92 -10.95 9.19
N ARG A 96 5.20 -10.67 10.27
CA ARG A 96 3.75 -10.89 10.33
C ARG A 96 3.01 -10.03 9.31
N LEU A 97 3.35 -8.74 9.20
CA LEU A 97 2.76 -7.84 8.20
C LEU A 97 3.08 -8.27 6.77
N MET A 98 4.29 -8.74 6.50
CA MET A 98 4.66 -9.30 5.20
C MET A 98 3.90 -10.59 4.87
N THR A 99 3.62 -11.44 5.86
CA THR A 99 2.78 -12.63 5.67
C THR A 99 1.36 -12.23 5.29
N LEU A 100 0.73 -11.30 6.01
CA LEU A 100 -0.61 -10.80 5.71
C LEU A 100 -0.69 -10.19 4.30
N TRP A 101 0.33 -9.44 3.90
CA TRP A 101 0.44 -8.90 2.54
C TRP A 101 0.52 -10.00 1.48
N LYS A 102 1.35 -11.02 1.70
CA LYS A 102 1.46 -12.16 0.78
C LYS A 102 0.17 -12.98 0.70
N ASP A 103 -0.55 -13.13 1.80
CA ASP A 103 -1.84 -13.83 1.82
C ASP A 103 -2.88 -13.07 0.98
N LEU A 104 -2.92 -11.73 1.09
CA LEU A 104 -3.74 -10.89 0.22
C LEU A 104 -3.37 -11.07 -1.25
N LEU A 105 -2.08 -10.99 -1.60
CA LEU A 105 -1.63 -11.17 -2.98
C LEU A 105 -1.96 -12.56 -3.53
N ARG A 106 -1.81 -13.63 -2.74
CA ARG A 106 -2.19 -15.00 -3.14
C ARG A 106 -3.67 -15.10 -3.47
N GLN A 107 -4.51 -14.43 -2.69
CA GLN A 107 -5.95 -14.43 -2.86
C GLN A 107 -6.39 -13.69 -4.13
N ILE A 108 -5.85 -12.49 -4.37
CA ILE A 108 -6.28 -11.63 -5.49
C ILE A 108 -5.59 -11.94 -6.83
N ARG A 109 -4.44 -12.63 -6.81
CA ARG A 109 -3.63 -12.87 -8.03
C ARG A 109 -4.36 -13.55 -9.17
N PRO A 110 -5.23 -14.57 -8.94
CA PRO A 110 -5.94 -15.22 -10.05
C PRO A 110 -6.85 -14.22 -10.79
N ASP A 111 -7.59 -13.42 -10.03
CA ASP A 111 -8.51 -12.44 -10.58
C ASP A 111 -7.76 -11.31 -11.31
N ILE A 112 -6.64 -10.82 -10.75
CA ILE A 112 -5.76 -9.87 -11.44
C ILE A 112 -5.25 -10.45 -12.76
N THR A 113 -4.79 -11.69 -12.74
CA THR A 113 -4.26 -12.37 -13.94
C THR A 113 -5.35 -12.52 -15.00
N ASP A 114 -6.57 -12.96 -14.60
CA ASP A 114 -7.70 -13.09 -15.50
C ASP A 114 -8.05 -11.78 -16.21
N ILE A 115 -8.12 -10.69 -15.45
CA ILE A 115 -8.38 -9.34 -15.99
C ILE A 115 -7.27 -8.92 -16.95
N LEU A 116 -6.00 -9.07 -16.58
CA LEU A 116 -4.86 -8.71 -17.42
C LEU A 116 -4.83 -9.50 -18.74
N LEU A 117 -5.22 -10.77 -18.74
CA LEU A 117 -5.28 -11.61 -19.93
C LEU A 117 -6.34 -11.16 -20.93
N THR A 118 -7.38 -10.41 -20.52
CA THR A 118 -8.37 -9.82 -21.43
C THR A 118 -7.83 -8.60 -22.18
N ALA A 119 -6.74 -7.97 -21.70
CA ALA A 119 -6.23 -6.75 -22.30
C ALA A 119 -5.75 -6.94 -23.74
N SER A 120 -6.12 -6.05 -24.66
CA SER A 120 -5.62 -6.01 -26.05
C SER A 120 -4.13 -5.64 -26.08
N ASN A 121 -3.48 -5.84 -27.21
CA ASN A 121 -2.09 -5.40 -27.37
C ASN A 121 -1.93 -3.88 -27.23
N THR A 122 -2.92 -3.11 -27.66
CA THR A 122 -2.97 -1.64 -27.48
C THR A 122 -3.07 -1.29 -25.99
N GLN A 123 -3.94 -1.96 -25.25
CA GLN A 123 -4.08 -1.76 -23.81
C GLN A 123 -2.82 -2.18 -23.04
N ILE A 124 -2.14 -3.26 -23.45
CA ILE A 124 -0.85 -3.63 -22.88
C ILE A 124 0.19 -2.54 -23.12
N ALA A 125 0.26 -1.99 -24.34
CA ALA A 125 1.17 -0.89 -24.65
C ALA A 125 0.85 0.36 -23.82
N GLU A 126 -0.43 0.72 -23.66
CA GLU A 126 -0.90 1.82 -22.81
C GLU A 126 -0.47 1.61 -21.35
N LEU A 127 -0.75 0.44 -20.76
CA LEU A 127 -0.39 0.10 -19.39
C LEU A 127 1.10 0.32 -19.12
N PHE A 128 1.96 -0.30 -19.94
CA PHE A 128 3.41 -0.22 -19.72
C PHE A 128 3.97 1.17 -20.06
N GLY A 129 3.38 1.89 -21.00
CA GLY A 129 3.70 3.29 -21.27
C GLY A 129 3.38 4.20 -20.08
N ASN A 130 2.23 4.01 -19.43
CA ASN A 130 1.86 4.78 -18.24
C ASN A 130 2.71 4.40 -17.02
N LEU A 131 3.09 3.11 -16.87
CA LEU A 131 4.05 2.69 -15.85
C LEU A 131 5.42 3.35 -16.05
N GLN A 132 5.90 3.46 -17.29
CA GLN A 132 7.16 4.13 -17.60
C GLN A 132 7.13 5.63 -17.27
N LYS A 133 6.03 6.33 -17.56
CA LYS A 133 5.84 7.73 -17.12
C LYS A 133 5.93 7.87 -15.60
N ARG A 134 5.36 6.92 -14.84
CA ARG A 134 5.47 6.90 -13.38
C ARG A 134 6.90 6.61 -12.89
N ASN A 135 7.66 5.79 -13.63
CA ASN A 135 9.07 5.56 -13.34
C ASN A 135 9.88 6.84 -13.51
N GLN A 136 9.63 7.61 -14.57
CA GLN A 136 10.30 8.89 -14.80
C GLN A 136 10.00 9.90 -13.67
N ILE A 137 8.75 10.03 -13.25
CA ILE A 137 8.37 10.89 -12.13
C ILE A 137 9.05 10.44 -10.82
N PHE A 138 9.17 9.14 -10.61
CA PHE A 138 9.89 8.62 -9.44
C PHE A 138 11.38 8.96 -9.51
N LYS A 139 12.00 8.81 -10.69
CA LYS A 139 13.41 9.13 -10.93
C LYS A 139 13.70 10.59 -10.55
N GLU A 140 12.94 11.52 -11.10
CA GLU A 140 13.07 12.96 -10.83
C GLU A 140 12.92 13.28 -9.33
N LYS A 141 12.01 12.60 -8.64
CA LYS A 141 11.68 12.89 -7.24
C LYS A 141 12.62 12.23 -6.22
N TYR A 142 13.27 11.11 -6.55
CA TYR A 142 13.99 10.31 -5.57
C TYR A 142 15.38 9.85 -5.99
N VAL A 143 15.72 9.94 -7.28
CA VAL A 143 17.04 9.52 -7.79
C VAL A 143 17.88 10.74 -8.17
N ASP A 144 17.27 11.70 -8.88
CA ASP A 144 18.00 12.85 -9.45
C ASP A 144 18.18 14.02 -8.46
N LEU A 145 17.54 13.97 -7.28
CA LEU A 145 17.72 15.01 -6.27
C LEU A 145 19.08 14.94 -5.60
N GLN A 146 19.56 16.11 -5.14
CA GLN A 146 20.80 16.19 -4.37
C GLN A 146 20.68 15.40 -3.06
N PRO A 147 21.78 14.76 -2.60
CA PRO A 147 21.77 13.94 -1.38
C PRO A 147 21.26 14.68 -0.14
N ARG A 148 21.59 15.97 0.00
CA ARG A 148 21.11 16.82 1.09
C ARG A 148 19.58 16.96 1.06
N GLU A 149 19.02 17.27 -0.09
CA GLU A 149 17.57 17.45 -0.26
C GLU A 149 16.81 16.13 -0.02
N LEU A 150 17.35 15.00 -0.51
CA LEU A 150 16.80 13.67 -0.24
C LEU A 150 16.77 13.38 1.27
N ASN A 151 17.83 13.73 1.99
CA ASN A 151 17.93 13.53 3.43
C ASN A 151 16.91 14.39 4.18
N GLU A 152 16.85 15.69 3.91
CA GLU A 152 15.88 16.62 4.51
C GLU A 152 14.43 16.18 4.25
N ASN A 153 14.11 15.80 3.02
CA ASN A 153 12.78 15.31 2.65
C ASN A 153 12.42 13.99 3.36
N ARG A 154 13.40 13.13 3.60
CA ARG A 154 13.24 11.87 4.34
C ARG A 154 12.93 12.13 5.81
N GLN A 155 13.68 13.02 6.44
CA GLN A 155 13.47 13.43 7.83
C GLN A 155 12.07 14.05 8.01
N LYS A 156 11.69 15.02 7.18
CA LYS A 156 10.36 15.66 7.21
C LYS A 156 9.24 14.63 7.12
N ARG A 157 9.35 13.64 6.20
CA ARG A 157 8.35 12.59 6.07
C ARG A 157 8.28 11.67 7.30
N MET A 158 9.43 11.35 7.91
CA MET A 158 9.46 10.51 9.11
C MET A 158 8.86 11.25 10.30
N ILE A 159 9.21 12.51 10.53
CA ILE A 159 8.66 13.33 11.60
C ILE A 159 7.13 13.43 11.44
N LYS A 160 6.62 13.74 10.24
CA LYS A 160 5.18 13.78 9.99
C LYS A 160 4.46 12.46 10.27
N ARG A 161 5.12 11.31 10.05
CA ARG A 161 4.57 10.00 10.43
C ARG A 161 4.57 9.80 11.94
N LEU A 162 5.60 10.24 12.63
CA LEU A 162 5.67 10.18 14.09
C LEU A 162 4.60 11.06 14.73
N GLU A 163 4.41 12.30 14.26
CA GLU A 163 3.34 13.20 14.72
C GLU A 163 1.96 12.53 14.61
N TYR A 164 1.71 11.78 13.56
CA TYR A 164 0.46 11.03 13.42
C TYR A 164 0.28 9.96 14.50
N TRP A 165 1.35 9.26 14.88
CA TRP A 165 1.28 8.12 15.78
C TRP A 165 1.49 8.47 17.26
N ILE A 166 2.34 9.45 17.55
CA ILE A 166 2.75 9.78 18.92
C ILE A 166 2.49 11.24 19.32
N SER A 167 1.79 12.03 18.46
CA SER A 167 1.58 13.47 18.65
C SER A 167 2.90 14.24 18.55
N ASP A 168 3.18 15.15 19.46
CA ASP A 168 4.35 16.03 19.41
C ASP A 168 5.67 15.24 19.46
N VAL A 169 6.56 15.53 18.53
CA VAL A 169 7.89 14.90 18.43
C VAL A 169 8.92 15.75 19.16
N THR A 170 9.57 15.17 20.17
CA THR A 170 10.59 15.86 20.98
C THR A 170 11.88 16.12 20.21
N GLU A 171 12.72 17.05 20.67
CA GLU A 171 14.01 17.33 20.07
C GLU A 171 14.92 16.08 20.03
N ALA A 172 14.91 15.27 21.11
CA ALA A 172 15.68 14.02 21.15
C ALA A 172 15.21 13.02 20.08
N GLN A 173 13.90 12.93 19.84
CA GLN A 173 13.34 12.08 18.78
C GLN A 173 13.66 12.65 17.38
N GLN A 174 13.63 13.96 17.20
CA GLN A 174 14.06 14.59 15.95
C GLN A 174 15.55 14.33 15.65
N ALA A 175 16.41 14.42 16.68
CA ALA A 175 17.82 14.07 16.56
C ALA A 175 18.02 12.58 16.18
N ALA A 176 17.23 11.67 16.78
CA ALA A 176 17.25 10.25 16.41
C ALA A 176 16.84 10.03 14.94
N VAL A 177 15.81 10.72 14.46
CA VAL A 177 15.38 10.67 13.05
C VAL A 177 16.46 11.24 12.12
N SER A 178 17.15 12.30 12.51
CA SER A 178 18.25 12.87 11.73
C SER A 178 19.43 11.89 11.62
N ALA A 179 19.84 11.28 12.73
CA ALA A 179 20.89 10.26 12.78
C ALA A 179 20.52 9.03 11.93
N TRP A 180 19.29 8.52 12.05
CA TRP A 180 18.78 7.43 11.22
C TRP A 180 18.86 7.77 9.73
N SER A 181 18.40 8.95 9.34
CA SER A 181 18.36 9.37 7.94
C SER A 181 19.74 9.44 7.30
N SER A 182 20.76 9.84 8.06
CA SER A 182 22.16 9.93 7.59
C SER A 182 22.84 8.55 7.46
N GLN A 183 22.40 7.55 8.22
CA GLN A 183 22.95 6.19 8.17
C GLN A 183 22.38 5.34 7.01
N LEU A 184 21.23 5.70 6.45
CA LEU A 184 20.59 4.91 5.41
C LEU A 184 21.41 4.85 4.11
N VAL A 185 21.61 3.65 3.62
CA VAL A 185 22.24 3.41 2.31
C VAL A 185 21.26 3.82 1.19
N PRO A 186 21.71 4.56 0.17
CA PRO A 186 20.86 4.93 -0.97
C PRO A 186 20.38 3.71 -1.74
N ILE A 187 19.05 3.59 -1.91
CA ILE A 187 18.41 2.46 -2.63
C ILE A 187 17.45 2.89 -3.74
N ALA A 188 17.22 4.20 -3.93
CA ALA A 188 16.21 4.69 -4.86
C ALA A 188 16.50 4.27 -6.32
N GLY A 189 17.77 4.35 -6.74
CA GLY A 189 18.20 3.90 -8.07
C GLY A 189 18.06 2.39 -8.26
N ASP A 190 18.45 1.59 -7.24
CA ASP A 190 18.29 0.13 -7.28
C ASP A 190 16.81 -0.26 -7.31
N TRP A 191 15.97 0.43 -6.54
CA TRP A 191 14.52 0.23 -6.53
C TRP A 191 13.90 0.50 -7.90
N LEU A 192 14.26 1.62 -8.54
CA LEU A 192 13.79 1.97 -9.87
C LEU A 192 14.19 0.92 -10.90
N LYS A 193 15.48 0.56 -10.93
CA LYS A 193 16.01 -0.49 -11.83
C LYS A 193 15.29 -1.82 -11.64
N ASN A 194 15.10 -2.26 -10.40
CA ASN A 194 14.38 -3.50 -10.09
C ASN A 194 12.91 -3.43 -10.55
N ARG A 195 12.25 -2.30 -10.34
CA ARG A 195 10.87 -2.07 -10.79
C ARG A 195 10.74 -2.15 -12.32
N GLU A 196 11.67 -1.57 -13.05
CA GLU A 196 11.73 -1.64 -14.52
C GLU A 196 11.94 -3.07 -15.01
N LEU A 197 12.81 -3.85 -14.36
CA LEU A 197 13.00 -5.27 -14.65
C LEU A 197 11.72 -6.08 -14.41
N ILE A 198 11.03 -5.87 -13.30
CA ILE A 198 9.75 -6.53 -12.99
C ILE A 198 8.70 -6.17 -14.04
N GLN A 199 8.59 -4.90 -14.44
CA GLN A 199 7.64 -4.44 -15.45
C GLN A 199 7.94 -5.03 -16.83
N ALA A 200 9.21 -5.09 -17.24
CA ALA A 200 9.62 -5.71 -18.50
C ALA A 200 9.26 -7.20 -18.52
N GLU A 201 9.56 -7.92 -17.44
CA GLU A 201 9.23 -9.34 -17.32
C GLU A 201 7.71 -9.57 -17.27
N ALA A 202 6.96 -8.76 -16.52
CA ALA A 202 5.50 -8.83 -16.48
C ALA A 202 4.89 -8.63 -17.89
N ARG A 203 5.41 -7.66 -18.66
CA ARG A 203 4.98 -7.44 -20.05
C ARG A 203 5.23 -8.66 -20.93
N ARG A 204 6.45 -9.23 -20.84
CA ARG A 204 6.84 -10.42 -21.59
C ARG A 204 5.95 -11.62 -21.27
N LEU A 205 5.73 -11.86 -19.98
CA LEU A 205 4.91 -12.97 -19.50
C LEU A 205 3.43 -12.77 -19.87
N LEU A 206 2.90 -11.56 -19.77
CA LEU A 206 1.51 -11.25 -20.10
C LEU A 206 1.22 -11.53 -21.59
N ILE A 207 2.11 -11.12 -22.48
CA ILE A 207 1.97 -11.39 -23.92
C ILE A 207 1.98 -12.90 -24.20
N ARG A 208 2.89 -13.65 -23.56
CA ARG A 208 3.01 -15.10 -23.75
C ARG A 208 1.89 -15.90 -23.10
N ALA A 209 1.42 -15.49 -21.91
CA ALA A 209 0.34 -16.17 -21.18
C ALA A 209 -1.00 -16.17 -21.93
N LYS A 210 -1.18 -15.33 -22.95
CA LYS A 210 -2.33 -15.34 -23.86
C LYS A 210 -2.33 -16.54 -24.82
N ILE A 211 -1.15 -17.09 -25.08
CA ILE A 211 -0.94 -18.17 -26.06
C ILE A 211 -0.68 -19.50 -25.34
N ASP A 212 0.10 -19.44 -24.25
CA ASP A 212 0.58 -20.60 -23.52
C ASP A 212 0.24 -20.49 -22.03
N PRO A 213 -0.62 -21.39 -21.50
CA PRO A 213 -1.05 -21.37 -20.10
C PRO A 213 0.11 -21.50 -19.08
N GLU A 214 1.26 -22.07 -19.44
CA GLU A 214 2.41 -22.21 -18.53
C GLU A 214 2.95 -20.84 -18.11
N PHE A 215 2.97 -19.88 -19.03
CA PHE A 215 3.37 -18.50 -18.72
C PHE A 215 2.40 -17.78 -17.77
N ARG A 216 1.15 -18.24 -17.67
CA ARG A 216 0.19 -17.73 -16.71
C ARG A 216 0.64 -18.02 -15.27
N ILE A 217 1.12 -19.22 -14.99
CA ILE A 217 1.64 -19.59 -13.67
C ILE A 217 2.85 -18.73 -13.32
N THR A 218 3.77 -18.55 -14.27
CA THR A 218 4.96 -17.72 -14.06
C THR A 218 4.60 -16.23 -13.80
N LEU A 219 3.59 -15.70 -14.50
CA LEU A 219 3.08 -14.34 -14.25
C LEU A 219 2.47 -14.22 -12.85
N GLN A 220 1.72 -15.23 -12.41
CA GLN A 220 1.16 -15.27 -11.06
C GLN A 220 2.25 -15.33 -9.99
N GLU A 221 3.31 -16.08 -10.19
CA GLU A 221 4.46 -16.12 -9.29
C GLU A 221 5.20 -14.78 -9.22
N LEU A 222 5.34 -14.08 -10.33
CA LEU A 222 5.93 -12.74 -10.35
C LEU A 222 5.10 -11.73 -9.54
N ILE A 223 3.78 -11.84 -9.55
CA ILE A 223 2.88 -10.98 -8.76
C ILE A 223 3.09 -11.18 -7.25
N ILE A 224 3.27 -12.44 -6.80
CA ILE A 224 3.40 -12.75 -5.36
C ILE A 224 4.81 -12.51 -4.85
N ASN A 225 5.81 -12.86 -5.63
CA ASN A 225 7.21 -12.91 -5.24
C ASN A 225 8.10 -12.02 -6.13
N PRO A 226 7.76 -10.72 -6.33
CA PRO A 226 8.55 -9.81 -7.16
C PRO A 226 9.97 -9.61 -6.61
N GLU A 227 10.19 -9.89 -5.32
CA GLU A 227 11.49 -9.83 -4.67
C GLU A 227 12.51 -10.82 -5.25
N ARG A 228 12.09 -11.88 -5.93
CA ARG A 228 12.99 -12.81 -6.64
C ARG A 228 13.75 -12.15 -7.78
N MET A 229 13.27 -11.00 -8.27
CA MET A 229 13.94 -10.21 -9.30
C MET A 229 15.01 -9.25 -8.75
N ARG A 230 15.19 -9.19 -7.43
CA ARG A 230 16.20 -8.32 -6.82
C ARG A 230 17.60 -8.87 -7.06
N SER A 231 18.54 -7.97 -7.35
CA SER A 231 19.96 -8.32 -7.27
C SER A 231 20.37 -8.54 -5.82
N SER A 232 21.39 -9.36 -5.58
CA SER A 232 21.96 -9.58 -4.24
C SER A 232 22.41 -8.29 -3.57
N ASN A 233 23.04 -7.39 -4.32
CA ASN A 233 23.44 -6.08 -3.81
C ASN A 233 22.24 -5.21 -3.38
N TYR A 234 21.16 -5.20 -4.17
CA TYR A 234 19.96 -4.45 -3.78
C TYR A 234 19.30 -5.06 -2.54
N GLN A 235 19.21 -6.39 -2.46
CA GLN A 235 18.69 -7.07 -1.27
C GLN A 235 19.51 -6.76 -0.03
N GLN A 236 20.83 -6.80 -0.10
CA GLN A 236 21.73 -6.45 1.00
C GLN A 236 21.51 -5.01 1.50
N LYS A 237 21.33 -4.05 0.59
CA LYS A 237 21.02 -2.66 0.96
C LYS A 237 19.66 -2.54 1.67
N ILE A 238 18.65 -3.31 1.24
CA ILE A 238 17.34 -3.38 1.91
C ILE A 238 17.51 -3.91 3.33
N ASP A 239 18.28 -4.98 3.51
CA ASP A 239 18.49 -5.60 4.82
C ASP A 239 19.20 -4.65 5.78
N ILE A 240 20.24 -3.96 5.32
CA ILE A 240 20.94 -2.92 6.09
C ILE A 240 19.96 -1.80 6.50
N ASN A 241 19.17 -1.28 5.57
CA ASN A 241 18.22 -0.20 5.86
C ASN A 241 17.08 -0.66 6.79
N THR A 242 16.71 -1.92 6.70
CA THR A 242 15.73 -2.53 7.62
C THR A 242 16.28 -2.58 9.04
N ASP A 243 17.51 -3.05 9.22
CA ASP A 243 18.18 -3.08 10.54
C ASP A 243 18.30 -1.67 11.15
N ILE A 244 18.78 -0.70 10.37
CA ILE A 244 18.88 0.70 10.80
C ILE A 244 17.49 1.25 11.21
N THR A 245 16.43 0.88 10.49
CA THR A 245 15.08 1.37 10.80
C THR A 245 14.49 0.68 12.04
N ILE A 246 14.76 -0.61 12.25
CA ILE A 246 14.36 -1.30 13.50
C ILE A 246 15.04 -0.64 14.70
N ARG A 247 16.32 -0.31 14.61
CA ARG A 247 17.05 0.40 15.68
C ARG A 247 16.47 1.79 15.96
N LEU A 248 16.04 2.52 14.92
CA LEU A 248 15.32 3.77 15.13
C LEU A 248 14.02 3.54 15.93
N VAL A 249 13.22 2.52 15.58
CA VAL A 249 11.97 2.22 16.30
C VAL A 249 12.25 1.91 17.77
N MET A 250 13.28 1.12 18.07
CA MET A 250 13.72 0.84 19.47
C MET A 250 14.12 2.13 20.20
N GLN A 251 14.90 2.99 19.54
CA GLN A 251 15.32 4.26 20.12
C GLN A 251 14.14 5.21 20.37
N LEU A 252 13.17 5.28 19.44
CA LEU A 252 11.97 6.08 19.61
C LEU A 252 11.08 5.55 20.74
N ASP A 253 11.00 4.23 20.90
CA ASP A 253 10.30 3.61 22.03
C ASP A 253 10.96 3.97 23.36
N HIS A 254 12.30 3.91 23.44
CA HIS A 254 13.05 4.33 24.64
C HIS A 254 12.84 5.81 24.98
N LEU A 255 12.76 6.67 23.97
CA LEU A 255 12.56 8.13 24.12
C LEU A 255 11.09 8.52 24.30
N ALA A 256 10.15 7.57 24.22
CA ALA A 256 8.72 7.87 24.28
C ALA A 256 8.29 8.32 25.67
N THR A 257 7.62 9.46 25.75
CA THR A 257 7.03 9.97 26.99
C THR A 257 5.79 9.16 27.39
N PRO A 258 5.35 9.19 28.65
CA PRO A 258 4.09 8.55 29.09
C PRO A 258 2.88 9.06 28.29
N GLN A 259 2.85 10.36 27.96
CA GLN A 259 1.79 10.96 27.17
C GLN A 259 1.76 10.41 25.73
N GLN A 260 2.94 10.28 25.10
CA GLN A 260 3.08 9.69 23.78
C GLN A 260 2.66 8.22 23.75
N ARG A 261 3.02 7.42 24.76
CA ARG A 261 2.58 6.02 24.88
C ARG A 261 1.05 5.92 24.99
N THR A 262 0.45 6.78 25.80
CA THR A 262 -1.01 6.85 25.94
C THR A 262 -1.67 7.23 24.61
N TYR A 263 -1.13 8.23 23.91
CA TYR A 263 -1.64 8.65 22.61
C TYR A 263 -1.51 7.53 21.55
N LEU A 264 -0.33 6.88 21.45
CA LEU A 264 -0.07 5.76 20.55
C LEU A 264 -1.07 4.62 20.78
N THR A 265 -1.26 4.20 22.04
CA THR A 265 -2.19 3.12 22.39
C THR A 265 -3.62 3.45 22.00
N LYS A 266 -4.09 4.67 22.29
CA LYS A 266 -5.41 5.15 21.86
C LYS A 266 -5.56 5.17 20.34
N ARG A 267 -4.50 5.60 19.63
CA ARG A 267 -4.50 5.67 18.16
C ARG A 267 -4.57 4.29 17.53
N ILE A 268 -3.77 3.34 18.04
CA ILE A 268 -3.77 1.95 17.59
C ILE A 268 -5.13 1.28 17.86
N GLU A 269 -5.71 1.47 19.06
CA GLU A 269 -7.01 0.90 19.40
C GLU A 269 -8.14 1.51 18.54
N SER A 270 -8.10 2.82 18.28
CA SER A 270 -9.05 3.44 17.36
C SER A 270 -8.99 2.81 15.96
N LEU A 271 -7.79 2.57 15.43
CA LEU A 271 -7.60 1.92 14.14
C LEU A 271 -8.06 0.46 14.15
N ALA A 272 -7.76 -0.27 15.21
CA ALA A 272 -8.21 -1.66 15.38
C ALA A 272 -9.74 -1.74 15.47
N ALA A 273 -10.37 -0.84 16.22
CA ALA A 273 -11.82 -0.75 16.34
C ALA A 273 -12.50 -0.38 14.99
N ASP A 274 -11.84 0.44 14.17
CA ASP A 274 -12.33 0.71 12.82
C ASP A 274 -12.32 -0.54 11.95
N PHE A 275 -11.27 -1.36 12.02
CA PHE A 275 -11.23 -2.64 11.30
C PHE A 275 -12.28 -3.64 11.80
N ASP A 276 -12.52 -3.70 13.11
CA ASP A 276 -13.60 -4.54 13.66
C ASP A 276 -14.98 -4.11 13.15
N LYS A 277 -15.25 -2.80 13.10
CA LYS A 277 -16.51 -2.26 12.59
C LYS A 277 -16.71 -2.47 11.10
N LEU A 278 -15.64 -2.54 10.33
CA LEU A 278 -15.63 -2.80 8.89
C LEU A 278 -15.65 -4.31 8.58
N SER A 279 -15.40 -5.16 9.58
CA SER A 279 -15.42 -6.61 9.38
C SER A 279 -16.86 -7.12 9.21
N CYS A 280 -17.03 -8.02 8.25
CA CYS A 280 -18.29 -8.71 8.00
C CYS A 280 -18.40 -9.95 8.90
N ASP A 281 -19.65 -10.36 9.28
CA ASP A 281 -19.83 -11.63 9.98
C ASP A 281 -19.59 -12.78 8.97
N PRO A 282 -18.80 -13.80 9.32
CA PRO A 282 -18.63 -14.98 8.48
C PRO A 282 -19.95 -15.73 8.18
N LYS A 283 -20.98 -15.56 9.05
CA LYS A 283 -22.30 -16.18 8.91
C LYS A 283 -23.28 -15.38 8.05
N ASP A 284 -23.01 -14.11 7.79
CA ASP A 284 -23.85 -13.31 6.90
C ASP A 284 -23.76 -13.86 5.49
N LYS A 285 -24.93 -13.94 4.80
CA LYS A 285 -24.94 -14.33 3.38
C LYS A 285 -24.07 -13.33 2.60
N PRO A 286 -23.33 -13.80 1.55
CA PRO A 286 -22.59 -12.89 0.68
C PRO A 286 -23.55 -11.80 0.20
N ASN A 287 -23.20 -10.53 0.44
CA ASN A 287 -24.00 -9.42 -0.02
C ASN A 287 -24.11 -9.50 -1.55
N SER A 288 -25.27 -9.87 -2.06
CA SER A 288 -25.59 -9.64 -3.46
C SER A 288 -25.67 -8.13 -3.65
N GLY A 289 -24.60 -7.52 -4.12
CA GLY A 289 -24.37 -6.15 -4.65
C GLY A 289 -25.30 -4.97 -4.32
N SER A 290 -26.36 -5.14 -3.55
CA SER A 290 -27.40 -4.14 -3.36
C SER A 290 -27.25 -3.30 -2.08
N GLU A 291 -26.66 -3.78 -1.01
CA GLU A 291 -26.52 -3.00 0.24
C GLU A 291 -25.27 -2.10 0.25
N PHE A 292 -24.18 -2.49 -0.42
CA PHE A 292 -23.06 -1.57 -0.66
C PHE A 292 -23.46 -0.43 -1.62
N ARG A 293 -24.41 -0.64 -2.54
CA ARG A 293 -24.94 0.40 -3.44
C ARG A 293 -25.73 1.50 -2.73
N VAL A 294 -26.32 1.27 -1.56
CA VAL A 294 -27.20 2.24 -0.92
C VAL A 294 -26.43 3.42 -0.31
N LEU A 295 -25.14 3.27 0.04
CA LEU A 295 -24.31 4.39 0.54
C LEU A 295 -23.69 5.22 -0.59
N GLY A 296 -23.54 4.68 -1.82
CA GLY A 296 -22.92 5.37 -2.97
C GLY A 296 -23.92 6.06 -3.91
N SER A 297 -25.21 5.63 -3.94
CA SER A 297 -26.17 6.02 -4.99
C SER A 297 -26.72 7.46 -4.89
N LYS A 298 -26.35 8.27 -3.90
CA LYS A 298 -26.81 9.65 -3.77
C LYS A 298 -26.00 10.71 -4.54
N PHE A 299 -24.96 10.35 -5.27
CA PHE A 299 -24.07 11.31 -5.95
C PHE A 299 -23.91 11.12 -7.47
N HIS A 300 -24.83 10.45 -8.16
CA HIS A 300 -24.86 10.48 -9.61
C HIS A 300 -25.85 11.52 -10.13
N LYS A 301 -25.43 12.78 -10.11
CA LYS A 301 -25.85 13.81 -11.09
C LYS A 301 -24.59 14.48 -11.62
N THR A 302 -24.10 13.96 -12.72
CA THR A 302 -23.15 14.67 -13.61
C THR A 302 -23.87 15.90 -14.18
N PRO A 303 -23.33 17.12 -14.08
CA PRO A 303 -23.82 18.23 -14.86
C PRO A 303 -23.45 18.00 -16.35
N GLN A 304 -24.45 17.91 -17.22
CA GLN A 304 -24.24 18.01 -18.66
C GLN A 304 -23.68 19.41 -18.99
N PRO A 305 -22.69 19.52 -19.88
CA PRO A 305 -22.29 20.82 -20.38
C PRO A 305 -23.42 21.38 -21.28
N SER A 306 -23.94 22.54 -20.90
CA SER A 306 -24.86 23.29 -21.68
C SER A 306 -24.19 23.75 -22.98
N THR A 307 -24.68 23.26 -24.10
CA THR A 307 -24.43 23.84 -25.44
C THR A 307 -25.12 25.19 -25.50
N HIS A 308 -24.39 26.27 -25.43
CA HIS A 308 -24.84 27.55 -25.95
C HIS A 308 -24.28 27.73 -27.35
N SER A 309 -25.18 27.57 -28.35
CA SER A 309 -25.06 28.17 -29.69
C SER A 309 -25.27 29.65 -29.53
N ASN A 310 -24.29 30.44 -29.92
CA ASN A 310 -24.38 31.63 -30.79
C ASN A 310 -22.96 32.14 -31.05
#